data_1887f439aefb4d6ca5a316dd450db5ad
#
_entry.id   1887f439aefb4d6ca5a316dd450db5ad
#
_cell.length_a   1.000
_cell.length_b   1.000
_cell.length_c   1.000
_cell.angle_alpha   90.00
_cell.angle_beta   90.00
_cell.angle_gamma   90.00
#
_symmetry.space_group_name_H-M   'P 1'
#
loop_
_entity.id
_entity.type
_entity.pdbx_description
1 polymer ?
#
loop_
_entity_poly.entity_id
_entity_poly.type
_entity_poly.pdbx_seq_one_letter_code
_entity_poly.pdbx_strand_id
1 'polypeptide(L)'
;MNREDDPDLDSVDRHILAELQLDGRMTNVELARRVNLSAPPCLRRVRRLEEAGIIRGYHADVDPVSLGWEITFFALVGLESQKLAVLDAFESLATAWPEVRECHMIRGGGDFLLRLVARDTAHENELTTRLTNATAVQRVQTLQTIRTAKDAAGVPIG
;
A
#
# COMPACT_ATOMS: atom_id res chain seq x y z
N MET A 1 -16.55 -10.19 2.70
CA MET A 1 -15.52 -11.26 2.60
C MET A 1 -15.56 -12.00 3.93
N ASN A 2 -16.12 -13.21 3.93
CA ASN A 2 -16.34 -14.02 5.14
C ASN A 2 -14.98 -14.46 5.71
N ARG A 3 -14.80 -14.28 7.02
CA ARG A 3 -13.62 -14.72 7.78
C ARG A 3 -13.56 -16.25 8.02
N GLU A 4 -14.41 -17.03 7.37
CA GLU A 4 -14.50 -18.48 7.55
C GLU A 4 -13.44 -19.29 6.77
N ASP A 5 -12.71 -18.64 5.84
CA ASP A 5 -11.59 -19.25 5.09
C ASP A 5 -10.21 -18.72 5.51
N ASP A 6 -10.06 -18.18 6.74
CA ASP A 6 -8.75 -17.76 7.23
C ASP A 6 -7.92 -19.03 7.49
N PRO A 7 -6.85 -19.30 6.70
CA PRO A 7 -6.02 -20.46 6.93
C PRO A 7 -5.43 -20.34 8.34
N ASP A 8 -5.69 -21.34 9.16
CA ASP A 8 -5.17 -21.42 10.52
C ASP A 8 -3.63 -21.29 10.47
N LEU A 9 -3.13 -20.09 10.79
CA LEU A 9 -1.71 -19.76 10.77
C LEU A 9 -1.05 -20.27 12.03
N ASP A 10 -0.27 -21.33 11.92
CA ASP A 10 0.54 -21.81 13.03
C ASP A 10 1.76 -20.89 13.30
N SER A 11 2.47 -21.17 14.39
CA SER A 11 3.65 -20.37 14.77
C SER A 11 4.76 -20.40 13.74
N VAL A 12 4.89 -21.46 12.96
CA VAL A 12 5.89 -21.58 11.88
C VAL A 12 5.50 -20.71 10.70
N ASP A 13 4.23 -20.67 10.33
CA ASP A 13 3.73 -19.79 9.26
C ASP A 13 3.93 -18.32 9.64
N ARG A 14 3.64 -17.94 10.88
CA ARG A 14 3.93 -16.58 11.39
C ARG A 14 5.42 -16.26 11.33
N HIS A 15 6.29 -17.19 11.68
CA HIS A 15 7.73 -17.00 11.60
C HIS A 15 8.20 -16.85 10.14
N ILE A 16 7.68 -17.65 9.20
CA ILE A 16 7.93 -17.52 7.76
C ILE A 16 7.55 -16.11 7.29
N LEU A 17 6.34 -15.64 7.63
CA LEU A 17 5.86 -14.31 7.26
C LEU A 17 6.73 -13.20 7.84
N ALA A 18 7.15 -13.31 9.11
CA ALA A 18 8.02 -12.35 9.76
C ALA A 18 9.39 -12.23 9.05
N GLU A 19 10.02 -13.36 8.72
CA GLU A 19 11.29 -13.39 8.01
C GLU A 19 11.16 -12.80 6.59
N LEU A 20 10.10 -13.15 5.86
CA LEU A 20 9.86 -12.63 4.51
C LEU A 20 9.47 -11.15 4.48
N GLN A 21 8.88 -10.59 5.55
CA GLN A 21 8.68 -9.15 5.68
C GLN A 21 10.00 -8.40 5.86
N LEU A 22 11.00 -9.02 6.50
CA LEU A 22 12.33 -8.43 6.70
C LEU A 22 13.18 -8.53 5.42
N ASP A 23 13.12 -9.65 4.72
CA ASP A 23 13.88 -9.89 3.49
C ASP A 23 13.08 -10.77 2.53
N GLY A 24 12.31 -10.13 1.65
CA GLY A 24 11.54 -10.80 0.61
C GLY A 24 12.38 -11.47 -0.50
N ARG A 25 13.70 -11.26 -0.51
CA ARG A 25 14.62 -11.89 -1.47
C ARG A 25 15.34 -13.12 -0.91
N MET A 26 15.07 -13.47 0.34
CA MET A 26 15.67 -14.62 1.00
C MET A 26 15.40 -15.91 0.20
N THR A 27 16.44 -16.73 0.06
CA THR A 27 16.26 -18.05 -0.61
C THR A 27 15.44 -18.97 0.30
N ASN A 28 14.70 -19.91 -0.33
CA ASN A 28 13.95 -20.90 0.45
C ASN A 28 14.83 -21.76 1.37
N VAL A 29 16.08 -21.99 1.00
CA VAL A 29 17.04 -22.72 1.84
C VAL A 29 17.39 -21.94 3.10
N GLU A 30 17.64 -20.63 2.95
CA GLU A 30 17.94 -19.75 4.09
C GLU A 30 16.71 -19.56 4.97
N LEU A 31 15.54 -19.34 4.38
CA LEU A 31 14.28 -19.24 5.11
C LEU A 31 14.02 -20.51 5.92
N ALA A 32 14.14 -21.67 5.31
CA ALA A 32 13.95 -22.98 5.98
C ALA A 32 14.87 -23.13 7.19
N ARG A 33 16.14 -22.73 7.05
CA ARG A 33 17.10 -22.73 8.16
C ARG A 33 16.63 -21.84 9.31
N ARG A 34 16.14 -20.62 9.04
CA ARG A 34 15.69 -19.67 10.06
C ARG A 34 14.44 -20.13 10.79
N VAL A 35 13.53 -20.80 10.10
CA VAL A 35 12.30 -21.33 10.71
C VAL A 35 12.41 -22.78 11.19
N ASN A 36 13.63 -23.34 11.24
CA ASN A 36 13.93 -24.71 11.71
C ASN A 36 13.18 -25.79 10.91
N LEU A 37 13.10 -25.66 9.60
CA LEU A 37 12.54 -26.64 8.68
C LEU A 37 13.59 -27.09 7.67
N SER A 38 13.30 -28.23 7.01
CA SER A 38 13.98 -28.57 5.75
C SER A 38 13.35 -27.79 4.57
N ALA A 39 14.09 -27.60 3.49
CA ALA A 39 13.66 -26.76 2.37
C ALA A 39 12.34 -27.20 1.70
N PRO A 40 12.04 -28.50 1.48
CA PRO A 40 10.79 -28.90 0.83
C PRO A 40 9.53 -28.52 1.62
N PRO A 41 9.38 -28.81 2.95
CA PRO A 41 8.20 -28.40 3.70
C PRO A 41 8.12 -26.89 3.86
N CYS A 42 9.24 -26.16 3.96
CA CYS A 42 9.23 -24.71 3.98
C CYS A 42 8.64 -24.16 2.68
N LEU A 43 9.12 -24.60 1.52
CA LEU A 43 8.60 -24.16 0.21
C LEU A 43 7.09 -24.44 0.06
N ARG A 44 6.62 -25.60 0.53
CA ARG A 44 5.19 -25.94 0.47
C ARG A 44 4.35 -24.97 1.31
N ARG A 45 4.86 -24.55 2.49
CA ARG A 45 4.17 -23.56 3.33
C ARG A 45 4.14 -22.19 2.68
N VAL A 46 5.27 -21.71 2.13
CA VAL A 46 5.32 -20.43 1.41
C VAL A 46 4.30 -20.42 0.28
N ARG A 47 4.27 -21.46 -0.58
CA ARG A 47 3.30 -21.56 -1.67
C ARG A 47 1.85 -21.53 -1.18
N ARG A 48 1.55 -22.23 -0.10
CA ARG A 48 0.21 -22.19 0.52
C ARG A 48 -0.17 -20.77 0.95
N LEU A 49 0.76 -20.01 1.56
CA LEU A 49 0.54 -18.63 1.99
C LEU A 49 0.37 -17.66 0.81
N GLU A 50 1.06 -17.93 -0.30
CA GLU A 50 0.90 -17.20 -1.57
C GLU A 50 -0.46 -17.52 -2.22
N GLU A 51 -0.81 -18.79 -2.35
CA GLU A 51 -2.09 -19.26 -2.94
C GLU A 51 -3.29 -18.76 -2.12
N ALA A 52 -3.17 -18.69 -0.80
CA ALA A 52 -4.19 -18.15 0.10
C ALA A 52 -4.25 -16.60 0.07
N GLY A 53 -3.36 -15.92 -0.67
CA GLY A 53 -3.32 -14.45 -0.75
C GLY A 53 -2.84 -13.76 0.53
N ILE A 54 -2.27 -14.49 1.49
CA ILE A 54 -1.67 -13.92 2.71
C ILE A 54 -0.38 -13.22 2.33
N ILE A 55 0.47 -13.86 1.53
CA ILE A 55 1.57 -13.19 0.83
C ILE A 55 1.01 -12.66 -0.49
N ARG A 56 0.85 -11.35 -0.57
CA ARG A 56 0.28 -10.68 -1.75
C ARG A 56 1.30 -10.36 -2.84
N GLY A 57 2.59 -10.48 -2.53
CA GLY A 57 3.67 -10.21 -3.47
C GLY A 57 4.97 -9.82 -2.78
N TYR A 58 6.00 -9.66 -3.58
CA TYR A 58 7.33 -9.22 -3.17
C TYR A 58 7.69 -7.99 -3.99
N HIS A 59 8.08 -6.91 -3.34
CA HIS A 59 8.35 -5.63 -3.99
C HIS A 59 9.73 -5.12 -3.58
N ALA A 60 10.43 -4.49 -4.53
CA ALA A 60 11.62 -3.73 -4.20
C ALA A 60 11.20 -2.42 -3.53
N ASP A 61 11.81 -2.11 -2.40
CA ASP A 61 11.76 -0.78 -1.83
C ASP A 61 12.80 0.08 -2.57
N VAL A 62 12.34 1.14 -3.25
CA VAL A 62 13.16 1.98 -4.13
C VAL A 62 13.19 3.38 -3.55
N ASP A 63 14.38 3.97 -3.45
CA ASP A 63 14.53 5.36 -3.03
C ASP A 63 13.87 6.31 -4.05
N PRO A 64 12.76 6.98 -3.68
CA PRO A 64 12.05 7.85 -4.58
C PRO A 64 12.88 9.07 -5.02
N VAL A 65 13.73 9.60 -4.14
CA VAL A 65 14.55 10.77 -4.41
C VAL A 65 15.55 10.48 -5.53
N SER A 66 16.20 9.30 -5.49
CA SER A 66 17.10 8.84 -6.56
C SER A 66 16.42 8.70 -7.92
N LEU A 67 15.09 8.60 -7.95
CA LEU A 67 14.27 8.54 -9.17
C LEU A 67 13.63 9.88 -9.52
N GLY A 68 13.99 10.97 -8.83
CA GLY A 68 13.48 12.31 -9.07
C GLY A 68 12.10 12.60 -8.49
N TRP A 69 11.66 11.82 -7.49
CA TRP A 69 10.42 12.04 -6.74
C TRP A 69 10.76 12.64 -5.37
N GLU A 70 10.79 13.97 -5.28
CA GLU A 70 11.29 14.68 -4.11
C GLU A 70 10.21 14.96 -3.07
N ILE A 71 8.94 14.96 -3.48
CA ILE A 71 7.81 15.33 -2.62
C ILE A 71 6.87 14.16 -2.45
N THR A 72 6.58 13.82 -1.21
CA THR A 72 5.42 13.00 -0.83
C THR A 72 4.40 13.87 -0.14
N PHE A 73 3.14 13.80 -0.57
CA PHE A 73 2.06 14.53 0.06
C PHE A 73 0.78 13.72 0.12
N PHE A 74 -0.09 14.09 1.03
CA PHE A 74 -1.43 13.52 1.16
C PHE A 74 -2.46 14.52 0.64
N ALA A 75 -3.50 14.02 0.00
CA ALA A 75 -4.66 14.81 -0.38
C ALA A 75 -5.91 14.22 0.26
N LEU A 76 -6.57 15.01 1.09
CA LEU A 76 -7.88 14.71 1.63
C LEU A 76 -8.92 15.30 0.68
N VAL A 77 -9.71 14.43 0.05
CA VAL A 77 -10.68 14.81 -0.98
C VAL A 77 -12.10 14.63 -0.45
N GLY A 78 -12.91 15.66 -0.58
CA GLY A 78 -14.35 15.61 -0.34
C GLY A 78 -15.10 15.76 -1.65
N LEU A 79 -16.09 14.89 -1.87
CA LEU A 79 -16.94 14.87 -3.05
C LEU A 79 -18.28 15.56 -2.78
N GLU A 80 -18.95 15.98 -3.82
CA GLU A 80 -20.28 16.60 -3.75
C GLU A 80 -21.40 15.62 -3.35
N SER A 81 -21.15 14.32 -3.48
CA SER A 81 -22.12 13.25 -3.20
C SER A 81 -21.42 11.95 -2.83
N GLN A 82 -21.99 11.24 -1.85
CA GLN A 82 -21.56 9.90 -1.44
C GLN A 82 -22.35 8.77 -2.15
N LYS A 83 -23.00 9.07 -3.28
CA LYS A 83 -23.61 8.03 -4.10
C LYS A 83 -22.52 7.12 -4.66
N LEU A 84 -22.75 5.81 -4.64
CA LEU A 84 -21.77 4.81 -5.05
C LEU A 84 -21.17 5.11 -6.44
N ALA A 85 -21.98 5.48 -7.41
CA ALA A 85 -21.50 5.81 -8.75
C ALA A 85 -20.51 7.00 -8.77
N VAL A 86 -20.63 7.97 -7.86
CA VAL A 86 -19.71 9.11 -7.74
C VAL A 86 -18.41 8.67 -7.08
N LEU A 87 -18.51 7.85 -6.02
CA LEU A 87 -17.35 7.29 -5.32
C LEU A 87 -16.53 6.40 -6.26
N ASP A 88 -17.16 5.47 -6.97
CA ASP A 88 -16.50 4.55 -7.92
C ASP A 88 -15.85 5.30 -9.09
N ALA A 89 -16.50 6.34 -9.59
CA ALA A 89 -15.95 7.17 -10.67
C ALA A 89 -14.69 7.92 -10.21
N PHE A 90 -14.68 8.48 -9.01
CA PHE A 90 -13.51 9.16 -8.46
C PHE A 90 -12.38 8.17 -8.17
N GLU A 91 -12.67 7.01 -7.56
CA GLU A 91 -11.69 5.97 -7.29
C GLU A 91 -11.01 5.51 -8.59
N SER A 92 -11.79 5.25 -9.64
CA SER A 92 -11.27 4.86 -10.96
C SER A 92 -10.38 5.94 -11.56
N LEU A 93 -10.76 7.21 -11.43
CA LEU A 93 -9.97 8.33 -11.91
C LEU A 93 -8.65 8.46 -11.13
N ALA A 94 -8.71 8.43 -9.81
CA ALA A 94 -7.53 8.62 -8.95
C ALA A 94 -6.52 7.48 -9.11
N THR A 95 -7.00 6.22 -9.16
CA THR A 95 -6.13 5.05 -9.32
C THR A 95 -5.48 4.92 -10.70
N ALA A 96 -5.98 5.64 -11.70
CA ALA A 96 -5.37 5.69 -13.02
C ALA A 96 -4.12 6.59 -13.08
N TRP A 97 -3.86 7.42 -12.06
CA TRP A 97 -2.69 8.30 -12.06
C TRP A 97 -1.48 7.60 -11.44
N PRO A 98 -0.34 7.54 -12.12
CA PRO A 98 0.86 6.89 -11.61
C PRO A 98 1.45 7.59 -10.37
N GLU A 99 1.18 8.87 -10.19
CA GLU A 99 1.58 9.66 -9.03
C GLU A 99 0.79 9.29 -7.76
N VAL A 100 -0.42 8.74 -7.90
CA VAL A 100 -1.21 8.23 -6.77
C VAL A 100 -0.66 6.87 -6.36
N ARG A 101 -0.07 6.81 -5.17
CA ARG A 101 0.54 5.60 -4.62
C ARG A 101 -0.39 4.84 -3.69
N GLU A 102 -1.33 5.56 -3.06
CA GLU A 102 -2.40 4.97 -2.26
C GLU A 102 -3.68 5.77 -2.46
N CYS A 103 -4.80 5.06 -2.46
CA CYS A 103 -6.14 5.63 -2.53
C CYS A 103 -7.03 4.90 -1.53
N HIS A 104 -7.46 5.59 -0.50
CA HIS A 104 -8.27 5.02 0.58
C HIS A 104 -9.60 5.77 0.66
N MET A 105 -10.72 5.04 0.54
CA MET A 105 -12.01 5.57 0.97
C MET A 105 -12.01 5.60 2.50
N ILE A 106 -12.34 6.75 3.09
CA ILE A 106 -12.25 6.98 4.52
C ILE A 106 -13.58 7.45 5.12
N ARG A 107 -13.68 7.38 6.44
CA ARG A 107 -14.75 8.03 7.21
C ARG A 107 -14.16 9.20 8.00
N GLY A 108 -14.81 10.35 7.95
CA GLY A 108 -14.39 11.53 8.73
C GLY A 108 -14.37 12.82 7.94
N GLY A 109 -13.25 13.50 7.88
CA GLY A 109 -13.13 14.83 7.29
C GLY A 109 -13.19 14.93 5.77
N GLY A 110 -13.28 13.80 5.06
CA GLY A 110 -13.38 13.69 3.60
C GLY A 110 -13.92 12.33 3.20
N ASP A 111 -13.98 12.09 1.90
CA ASP A 111 -14.41 10.82 1.32
C ASP A 111 -13.21 9.93 0.94
N PHE A 112 -12.11 10.56 0.48
CA PHE A 112 -10.88 9.85 0.11
C PHE A 112 -9.63 10.49 0.71
N LEU A 113 -8.69 9.65 1.08
CA LEU A 113 -7.31 10.01 1.41
C LEU A 113 -6.39 9.38 0.38
N LEU A 114 -5.65 10.24 -0.32
CA LEU A 114 -4.65 9.83 -1.31
C LEU A 114 -3.25 10.06 -0.74
N ARG A 115 -2.31 9.16 -1.05
CA ARG A 115 -0.88 9.43 -0.95
C ARG A 115 -0.32 9.59 -2.35
N LEU A 116 0.31 10.72 -2.61
CA LEU A 116 0.85 11.08 -3.91
C LEU A 116 2.34 11.39 -3.80
N VAL A 117 3.02 11.26 -4.94
CA VAL A 117 4.41 11.69 -5.11
C VAL A 117 4.49 12.74 -6.21
N ALA A 118 5.36 13.72 -6.03
CA ALA A 118 5.63 14.76 -7.03
C ALA A 118 7.14 14.97 -7.17
N ARG A 119 7.56 15.44 -8.34
CA ARG A 119 8.98 15.70 -8.63
C ARG A 119 9.47 16.96 -7.95
N ASP A 120 8.63 17.97 -7.91
CA ASP A 120 8.90 19.28 -7.33
C ASP A 120 7.59 19.98 -6.94
N THR A 121 7.69 21.18 -6.40
CA THR A 121 6.51 21.98 -5.99
C THR A 121 5.62 22.37 -7.19
N ALA A 122 6.17 22.56 -8.37
CA ALA A 122 5.38 22.88 -9.55
C ALA A 122 4.50 21.69 -9.94
N HIS A 123 5.07 20.49 -9.93
CA HIS A 123 4.33 19.25 -10.19
C HIS A 123 3.30 18.95 -9.09
N GLU A 124 3.61 19.21 -7.80
CA GLU A 124 2.62 19.10 -6.71
C GLU A 124 1.41 20.01 -6.94
N ASN A 125 1.66 21.27 -7.32
CA ASN A 125 0.61 22.24 -7.64
C ASN A 125 -0.24 21.81 -8.85
N GLU A 126 0.39 21.23 -9.88
CA GLU A 126 -0.31 20.68 -11.04
C GLU A 126 -1.25 19.55 -10.63
N LEU A 127 -0.76 18.57 -9.86
CA LEU A 127 -1.57 17.46 -9.35
C LEU A 127 -2.71 17.93 -8.46
N THR A 128 -2.45 18.91 -7.59
CA THR A 128 -3.49 19.51 -6.73
C THR A 128 -4.57 20.21 -7.55
N THR A 129 -4.16 20.96 -8.58
CA THR A 129 -5.08 21.62 -9.52
C THR A 129 -5.91 20.59 -10.28
N ARG A 130 -5.28 19.51 -10.74
CA ARG A 130 -5.95 18.42 -11.44
C ARG A 130 -6.97 17.71 -10.54
N LEU A 131 -6.66 17.49 -9.26
CA LEU A 131 -7.62 16.96 -8.27
C LEU A 131 -8.79 17.91 -8.05
N THR A 132 -8.50 19.20 -7.85
CA THR A 132 -9.53 20.20 -7.56
C THR A 132 -10.51 20.38 -8.74
N ASN A 133 -10.02 20.21 -9.96
CA ASN A 133 -10.84 20.31 -11.20
C ASN A 133 -11.50 18.98 -11.59
N ALA A 134 -11.26 17.90 -10.85
CA ALA A 134 -11.86 16.61 -11.15
C ALA A 134 -13.39 16.64 -10.90
N THR A 135 -14.12 15.89 -11.75
CA THR A 135 -15.59 15.83 -11.66
C THR A 135 -16.03 15.38 -10.27
N ALA A 136 -17.03 16.07 -9.73
CA ALA A 136 -17.65 15.83 -8.41
C ALA A 136 -16.73 16.11 -7.21
N VAL A 137 -15.52 16.64 -7.40
CA VAL A 137 -14.67 17.07 -6.28
C VAL A 137 -15.16 18.43 -5.79
N GLN A 138 -15.49 18.50 -4.51
CA GLN A 138 -15.94 19.72 -3.83
C GLN A 138 -14.81 20.39 -3.03
N ARG A 139 -13.93 19.58 -2.45
CA ARG A 139 -12.84 20.06 -1.59
C ARG A 139 -11.61 19.18 -1.71
N VAL A 140 -10.45 19.82 -1.78
CA VAL A 140 -9.15 19.19 -1.65
C VAL A 140 -8.35 19.92 -0.57
N GLN A 141 -7.80 19.17 0.35
CA GLN A 141 -6.84 19.65 1.34
C GLN A 141 -5.55 18.85 1.18
N THR A 142 -4.44 19.50 0.89
CA THR A 142 -3.13 18.86 0.77
C THR A 142 -2.33 19.00 2.07
N LEU A 143 -1.53 17.96 2.36
CA LEU A 143 -0.68 17.84 3.52
C LEU A 143 0.67 17.33 3.05
N GLN A 144 1.64 18.22 2.91
CA GLN A 144 2.99 17.84 2.47
C GLN A 144 3.75 17.17 3.63
N THR A 145 4.42 16.06 3.33
CA THR A 145 5.29 15.38 4.30
C THR A 145 6.60 16.14 4.44
N ILE A 146 6.88 16.63 5.64
CA ILE A 146 8.16 17.28 5.95
C ILE A 146 9.23 16.24 6.29
N ARG A 147 8.83 15.19 7.01
CA ARG A 147 9.73 14.12 7.42
C ARG A 147 8.94 12.85 7.74
N THR A 148 9.39 11.72 7.22
CA THR A 148 8.91 10.41 7.62
C THR A 148 9.77 9.88 8.75
N ALA A 149 9.20 9.71 9.93
CA ALA A 149 9.91 9.19 11.10
C ALA A 149 9.94 7.66 11.12
N LYS A 150 8.97 7.02 10.49
CA LYS A 150 8.88 5.56 10.36
C LYS A 150 8.12 5.21 9.08
N ASP A 151 8.74 4.36 8.29
CA ASP A 151 8.12 3.69 7.14
C ASP A 151 8.48 2.21 7.24
N ALA A 152 7.55 1.41 7.74
CA ALA A 152 7.75 -0.01 7.95
C ALA A 152 6.79 -0.79 7.06
N ALA A 153 7.33 -1.66 6.24
CA ALA A 153 6.53 -2.53 5.38
C ALA A 153 5.68 -3.51 6.20
N GLY A 154 4.50 -3.84 5.68
CA GLY A 154 3.65 -4.89 6.23
C GLY A 154 2.95 -4.53 7.54
N VAL A 155 2.75 -5.55 8.39
CA VAL A 155 2.05 -5.46 9.67
C VAL A 155 2.85 -6.16 10.76
N PRO A 156 2.66 -5.84 12.06
CA PRO A 156 3.26 -6.61 13.13
C PRO A 156 2.76 -8.06 13.09
N ILE A 157 3.69 -9.00 13.10
CA ILE A 157 3.40 -10.45 13.17
C ILE A 157 3.77 -10.90 14.57
N GLY A 158 2.76 -11.25 15.36
CA GLY A 158 2.90 -11.72 16.75
C GLY A 158 2.93 -13.25 16.82
#